data_c1ba04f1506d56f4cf57eeb85d807eff
#
_entry.id   c1ba04f1506d56f4cf57eeb85d807eff
#
_cell.length_a   1.000
_cell.length_b   1.000
_cell.length_c   1.000
_cell.angle_alpha   90.00
_cell.angle_beta   90.00
_cell.angle_gamma   90.00
#
_symmetry.space_group_name_H-M   'P 1'
#
loop_
_entity.id
_entity.type
_entity.pdbx_description
1 polymer ?
#
loop_
_entity_poly.entity_id
_entity_poly.type
_entity_poly.pdbx_seq_one_letter_code
_entity_poly.pdbx_strand_id
1 'polypeptide(L)'
;YKDSLEAIFENHNEMLAQEFVEGREFTCGVIEKEGMVTSLVATEVILTKGELFDYEAKYSPAGCEEITPAQVDTVMMSEIQNIAMTCHKILGCRTLSRTDLILKGDRLYVLEVNTSPGMTKTSFIPAQAQVCGYSMKELITILIDSVKYSR
;
A
#
# COMPACT_ATOMS: atom_id res chain seq x y z
N TYR A 1 -15.41 -9.35 21.83
CA TYR A 1 -14.04 -9.88 21.99
C TYR A 1 -14.03 -11.38 22.25
N LYS A 2 -14.77 -11.89 23.28
CA LYS A 2 -14.69 -13.31 23.67
C LYS A 2 -15.24 -14.22 22.56
N ASP A 3 -16.41 -13.89 22.05
CA ASP A 3 -17.07 -14.66 20.99
C ASP A 3 -16.26 -14.65 19.68
N SER A 4 -15.60 -13.52 19.37
CA SER A 4 -14.72 -13.42 18.20
C SER A 4 -13.45 -14.26 18.34
N LEU A 5 -12.88 -14.35 19.56
CA LEU A 5 -11.73 -15.19 19.85
C LEU A 5 -12.07 -16.67 19.73
N GLU A 6 -13.21 -17.10 20.30
CA GLU A 6 -13.69 -18.47 20.21
C GLU A 6 -13.90 -18.88 18.75
N ALA A 7 -14.55 -18.05 17.94
CA ALA A 7 -14.77 -18.30 16.51
C ALA A 7 -13.46 -18.44 15.70
N ILE A 8 -12.43 -17.63 16.02
CA ILE A 8 -11.12 -17.75 15.36
C ILE A 8 -10.45 -19.06 15.73
N PHE A 9 -10.43 -19.43 17.01
CA PHE A 9 -9.77 -20.65 17.48
C PHE A 9 -10.52 -21.95 17.14
N GLU A 10 -11.76 -21.90 16.66
CA GLU A 10 -12.41 -23.06 16.06
C GLU A 10 -11.68 -23.57 14.80
N ASN A 11 -11.04 -22.66 14.03
CA ASN A 11 -10.44 -22.97 12.73
C ASN A 11 -8.94 -22.69 12.66
N HIS A 12 -8.37 -22.00 13.66
CA HIS A 12 -6.96 -21.57 13.67
C HIS A 12 -6.32 -21.83 15.02
N ASN A 13 -5.04 -22.22 15.02
CA ASN A 13 -4.26 -22.46 16.24
C ASN A 13 -3.54 -21.21 16.77
N GLU A 14 -3.44 -20.17 15.94
CA GLU A 14 -2.72 -18.94 16.23
C GLU A 14 -3.55 -17.74 15.78
N MET A 15 -3.37 -16.61 16.47
CA MET A 15 -4.02 -15.34 16.15
C MET A 15 -3.03 -14.20 16.37
N LEU A 16 -3.03 -13.23 15.47
CA LEU A 16 -2.32 -11.97 15.64
C LEU A 16 -3.28 -10.91 16.19
N ALA A 17 -2.95 -10.35 17.35
CA ALA A 17 -3.65 -9.20 17.93
C ALA A 17 -2.73 -7.98 17.89
N GLN A 18 -3.17 -6.89 17.27
CA GLN A 18 -2.41 -5.66 17.12
C GLN A 18 -3.15 -4.48 17.76
N GLU A 19 -2.41 -3.46 18.17
CA GLU A 19 -3.00 -2.18 18.57
C GLU A 19 -3.77 -1.57 17.40
N PHE A 20 -4.99 -1.11 17.66
CA PHE A 20 -5.74 -0.34 16.66
C PHE A 20 -5.20 1.09 16.62
N VAL A 21 -4.72 1.50 15.48
CA VAL A 21 -4.23 2.86 15.22
C VAL A 21 -5.27 3.61 14.40
N GLU A 22 -5.98 4.53 15.05
CA GLU A 22 -6.92 5.42 14.36
C GLU A 22 -6.17 6.55 13.66
N GLY A 23 -6.42 6.74 12.35
CA GLY A 23 -5.73 7.77 11.57
C GLY A 23 -6.14 7.77 10.09
N ARG A 24 -5.43 8.56 9.30
CA ARG A 24 -5.59 8.60 7.84
C ARG A 24 -4.80 7.46 7.21
N GLU A 25 -5.43 6.72 6.32
CA GLU A 25 -4.79 5.59 5.65
C GLU A 25 -4.15 6.00 4.33
N PHE A 26 -2.94 5.51 4.09
CA PHE A 26 -2.17 5.73 2.87
C PHE A 26 -1.62 4.43 2.34
N THR A 27 -1.51 4.35 1.02
CA THR A 27 -0.79 3.28 0.34
C THR A 27 0.19 3.86 -0.65
N CYS A 28 1.43 3.34 -0.69
CA CYS A 28 2.48 3.85 -1.54
C CYS A 28 3.22 2.72 -2.26
N GLY A 29 3.20 2.78 -3.59
CA GLY A 29 3.91 1.86 -4.46
C GLY A 29 5.39 2.20 -4.58
N VAL A 30 6.20 1.16 -4.72
CA VAL A 30 7.63 1.25 -5.02
C VAL A 30 7.93 0.33 -6.19
N ILE A 31 8.67 0.82 -7.17
CA ILE A 31 9.13 0.08 -8.34
C ILE A 31 10.66 0.13 -8.44
N GLU A 32 11.26 -0.88 -9.02
CA GLU A 32 12.66 -0.86 -9.43
C GLU A 32 12.77 -0.49 -10.91
N LYS A 33 13.42 0.61 -11.21
CA LYS A 33 13.68 1.07 -12.56
C LYS A 33 15.19 1.16 -12.78
N GLU A 34 15.71 0.43 -13.76
CA GLU A 34 17.14 0.45 -14.11
C GLU A 34 18.07 0.18 -12.89
N GLY A 35 17.66 -0.72 -12.00
CA GLY A 35 18.37 -1.05 -10.77
C GLY A 35 18.21 -0.02 -9.63
N MET A 36 17.41 1.02 -9.83
CA MET A 36 17.12 2.03 -8.80
C MET A 36 15.73 1.83 -8.21
N VAL A 37 15.66 1.85 -6.87
CA VAL A 37 14.40 1.82 -6.13
C VAL A 37 13.75 3.20 -6.19
N THR A 38 12.54 3.28 -6.76
CA THR A 38 11.79 4.52 -6.98
C THR A 38 10.39 4.40 -6.40
N SER A 39 9.97 5.35 -5.57
CA SER A 39 8.59 5.42 -5.08
C SER A 39 7.67 6.05 -6.12
N LEU A 40 6.43 5.60 -6.15
CA LEU A 40 5.33 6.30 -6.79
C LEU A 40 4.75 7.36 -5.83
N VAL A 41 3.76 8.12 -6.28
CA VAL A 41 2.97 8.96 -5.36
C VAL A 41 2.13 8.09 -4.43
N ALA A 42 1.82 8.58 -3.24
CA ALA A 42 0.90 7.88 -2.36
C ALA A 42 -0.56 8.11 -2.79
N THR A 43 -1.41 7.13 -2.49
CA THR A 43 -2.87 7.23 -2.50
C THR A 43 -3.37 7.30 -1.07
N GLU A 44 -4.33 8.18 -0.79
CA GLU A 44 -5.09 8.19 0.45
C GLU A 44 -6.34 7.35 0.28
N VAL A 45 -6.65 6.53 1.29
CA VAL A 45 -7.84 5.67 1.33
C VAL A 45 -8.78 6.19 2.40
N ILE A 46 -9.95 6.69 1.99
CA ILE A 46 -10.97 7.24 2.89
C ILE A 46 -12.12 6.25 2.99
N LEU A 47 -12.34 5.70 4.17
CA LEU A 47 -13.48 4.81 4.43
C LEU A 47 -14.78 5.62 4.42
N THR A 48 -15.73 5.25 3.58
CA THR A 48 -17.04 5.93 3.47
C THR A 48 -18.10 5.28 4.34
N LYS A 49 -17.89 4.03 4.79
CA LYS A 49 -18.79 3.28 5.66
C LYS A 49 -18.00 2.33 6.57
N GLY A 50 -18.23 2.45 7.89
CA GLY A 50 -17.64 1.58 8.90
C GLY A 50 -16.32 2.09 9.48
N GLU A 51 -15.91 1.48 10.59
CA GLU A 51 -14.68 1.86 11.34
C GLU A 51 -13.45 1.04 10.90
N LEU A 52 -13.63 0.04 10.05
CA LEU A 52 -12.58 -0.90 9.63
C LEU A 52 -12.60 -1.11 8.12
N PHE A 53 -11.41 -1.15 7.53
CA PHE A 53 -11.19 -1.55 6.14
C PHE A 53 -11.32 -3.07 6.02
N ASP A 54 -12.55 -3.57 6.12
CA ASP A 54 -12.87 -4.99 5.99
C ASP A 54 -12.98 -5.45 4.53
N TYR A 55 -13.29 -6.73 4.36
CA TYR A 55 -13.41 -7.34 3.03
C TYR A 55 -14.53 -6.68 2.19
N GLU A 56 -15.64 -6.26 2.82
CA GLU A 56 -16.73 -5.60 2.11
C GLU A 56 -16.35 -4.18 1.66
N ALA A 57 -15.61 -3.43 2.49
CA ALA A 57 -15.10 -2.12 2.12
C ALA A 57 -14.11 -2.18 0.94
N LYS A 58 -13.28 -3.23 0.87
CA LYS A 58 -12.31 -3.43 -0.23
C LYS A 58 -12.94 -3.72 -1.60
N TYR A 59 -14.10 -4.36 -1.63
CA TYR A 59 -14.70 -4.85 -2.88
C TYR A 59 -16.06 -4.23 -3.21
N SER A 60 -16.61 -3.39 -2.35
CA SER A 60 -17.84 -2.64 -2.61
C SER A 60 -17.52 -1.30 -3.28
N PRO A 61 -18.15 -0.96 -4.41
CA PRO A 61 -17.96 0.33 -5.10
C PRO A 61 -18.29 1.57 -4.24
N ALA A 62 -18.92 1.37 -3.09
CA ALA A 62 -19.31 2.42 -2.15
C ALA A 62 -18.55 2.32 -0.80
N GLY A 63 -17.54 1.45 -0.68
CA GLY A 63 -16.86 1.15 0.59
C GLY A 63 -15.73 2.10 0.94
N CYS A 64 -15.00 2.62 -0.03
CA CYS A 64 -13.92 3.57 0.17
C CYS A 64 -13.80 4.54 -1.02
N GLU A 65 -13.26 5.72 -0.75
CA GLU A 65 -12.81 6.69 -1.74
C GLU A 65 -11.28 6.65 -1.81
N GLU A 66 -10.74 6.55 -3.02
CA GLU A 66 -9.30 6.50 -3.28
C GLU A 66 -8.86 7.81 -3.93
N ILE A 67 -7.99 8.57 -3.26
CA ILE A 67 -7.49 9.87 -3.75
C ILE A 67 -6.03 9.73 -4.15
N THR A 68 -5.74 9.82 -5.44
CA THR A 68 -4.39 9.73 -6.01
C THR A 68 -4.07 10.98 -6.85
N PRO A 69 -3.04 11.79 -6.52
CA PRO A 69 -2.16 11.68 -5.36
C PRO A 69 -2.88 12.01 -4.06
N ALA A 70 -2.40 11.47 -2.95
CA ALA A 70 -2.90 11.76 -1.61
C ALA A 70 -2.88 13.27 -1.31
N GLN A 71 -3.91 13.75 -0.62
CA GLN A 71 -4.03 15.18 -0.25
C GLN A 71 -3.21 15.49 1.02
N VAL A 72 -1.91 15.51 0.86
CA VAL A 72 -0.93 15.89 1.89
C VAL A 72 0.04 16.91 1.34
N ASP A 73 0.75 17.62 2.21
CA ASP A 73 1.82 18.50 1.78
C ASP A 73 3.02 17.73 1.22
N THR A 74 3.96 18.45 0.61
CA THR A 74 5.13 17.84 -0.04
C THR A 74 6.09 17.17 0.94
N VAL A 75 6.14 17.63 2.19
CA VAL A 75 6.98 17.05 3.24
C VAL A 75 6.43 15.68 3.64
N MET A 76 5.14 15.61 3.96
CA MET A 76 4.46 14.37 4.31
C MET A 76 4.47 13.37 3.15
N MET A 77 4.24 13.82 1.91
CA MET A 77 4.37 12.95 0.72
C MET A 77 5.76 12.33 0.64
N SER A 78 6.80 13.14 0.82
CA SER A 78 8.18 12.66 0.78
C SER A 78 8.49 11.69 1.92
N GLU A 79 7.92 11.90 3.10
CA GLU A 79 8.09 11.00 4.24
C GLU A 79 7.44 9.64 3.98
N ILE A 80 6.19 9.61 3.50
CA ILE A 80 5.51 8.38 3.10
C ILE A 80 6.33 7.61 2.05
N GLN A 81 6.80 8.30 1.01
CA GLN A 81 7.61 7.72 -0.05
C GLN A 81 8.94 7.15 0.46
N ASN A 82 9.63 7.86 1.34
CA ASN A 82 10.88 7.41 1.94
C ASN A 82 10.70 6.18 2.82
N ILE A 83 9.62 6.12 3.61
CA ILE A 83 9.27 4.95 4.43
C ILE A 83 8.99 3.76 3.50
N ALA A 84 8.18 3.93 2.45
CA ALA A 84 7.87 2.85 1.51
C ALA A 84 9.14 2.30 0.83
N MET A 85 10.04 3.17 0.35
CA MET A 85 11.33 2.76 -0.23
C MET A 85 12.22 2.05 0.79
N THR A 86 12.20 2.51 2.04
CA THR A 86 12.97 1.90 3.14
C THR A 86 12.46 0.50 3.45
N CYS A 87 11.14 0.32 3.57
CA CYS A 87 10.51 -0.98 3.76
C CYS A 87 10.84 -1.95 2.61
N HIS A 88 10.72 -1.48 1.36
CA HIS A 88 11.08 -2.26 0.17
C HIS A 88 12.51 -2.81 0.26
N LYS A 89 13.48 -1.95 0.62
CA LYS A 89 14.90 -2.32 0.72
C LYS A 89 15.18 -3.25 1.89
N ILE A 90 14.66 -2.96 3.09
CA ILE A 90 14.92 -3.75 4.31
C ILE A 90 14.36 -5.17 4.17
N LEU A 91 13.17 -5.32 3.56
CA LEU A 91 12.55 -6.61 3.33
C LEU A 91 13.13 -7.37 2.14
N GLY A 92 14.09 -6.79 1.42
CA GLY A 92 14.67 -7.38 0.22
C GLY A 92 13.65 -7.57 -0.91
N CYS A 93 12.62 -6.72 -0.96
CA CYS A 93 11.66 -6.73 -2.07
C CYS A 93 12.37 -6.43 -3.38
N ARG A 94 11.85 -6.96 -4.47
CA ARG A 94 12.37 -6.75 -5.82
C ARG A 94 11.23 -6.34 -6.75
N THR A 95 11.58 -5.60 -7.80
CA THR A 95 10.67 -5.24 -8.89
C THR A 95 9.55 -4.30 -8.45
N LEU A 96 8.74 -4.72 -7.48
CA LEU A 96 7.50 -4.05 -7.07
C LEU A 96 7.16 -4.38 -5.62
N SER A 97 6.71 -3.38 -4.87
CA SER A 97 6.01 -3.56 -3.60
C SER A 97 5.02 -2.42 -3.36
N ARG A 98 4.12 -2.62 -2.42
CA ARG A 98 3.20 -1.60 -1.93
C ARG A 98 3.22 -1.61 -0.41
N THR A 99 3.46 -0.46 0.19
CA THR A 99 3.46 -0.28 1.65
C THR A 99 2.18 0.43 2.05
N ASP A 100 1.47 -0.13 3.01
CA ASP A 100 0.25 0.42 3.58
C ASP A 100 0.57 1.04 4.95
N LEU A 101 0.11 2.30 5.19
CA LEU A 101 0.48 3.10 6.34
C LEU A 101 -0.74 3.81 6.93
N ILE A 102 -0.66 4.12 8.23
CA ILE A 102 -1.60 5.02 8.92
C ILE A 102 -0.84 6.24 9.46
N LEU A 103 -1.37 7.44 9.20
CA LEU A 103 -0.93 8.69 9.80
C LEU A 103 -1.82 9.04 10.99
N LYS A 104 -1.25 9.02 12.21
CA LYS A 104 -1.91 9.45 13.44
C LYS A 104 -1.17 10.65 14.01
N GLY A 105 -1.79 11.81 13.98
CA GLY A 105 -1.10 13.08 14.29
C GLY A 105 0.05 13.30 13.31
N ASP A 106 1.27 13.39 13.80
CA ASP A 106 2.49 13.60 13.01
C ASP A 106 3.27 12.30 12.79
N ARG A 107 2.74 11.15 13.19
CA ARG A 107 3.46 9.87 13.16
C ARG A 107 2.86 8.90 12.15
N LEU A 108 3.73 8.37 11.29
CA LEU A 108 3.41 7.30 10.35
C LEU A 108 3.66 5.92 10.99
N TYR A 109 2.69 5.03 10.85
CA TYR A 109 2.74 3.63 11.28
C TYR A 109 2.66 2.77 10.02
N VAL A 110 3.64 1.88 9.84
CA VAL A 110 3.61 0.88 8.76
C VAL A 110 2.72 -0.27 9.21
N LEU A 111 1.73 -0.61 8.40
CA LEU A 111 0.84 -1.75 8.62
C LEU A 111 1.39 -3.02 8.00
N GLU A 112 1.61 -2.97 6.70
CA GLU A 112 2.10 -4.12 5.93
C GLU A 112 2.84 -3.70 4.67
N VAL A 113 3.60 -4.64 4.09
CA VAL A 113 4.19 -4.52 2.76
C VAL A 113 3.68 -5.67 1.90
N ASN A 114 2.98 -5.34 0.82
CA ASN A 114 2.49 -6.29 -0.16
C ASN A 114 3.49 -6.41 -1.32
N THR A 115 4.06 -7.60 -1.51
CA THR A 115 5.05 -7.88 -2.55
C THR A 115 4.45 -8.37 -3.87
N SER A 116 3.14 -8.58 -3.91
CA SER A 116 2.38 -8.92 -5.12
C SER A 116 1.08 -8.11 -5.21
N PRO A 117 1.19 -6.76 -5.26
CA PRO A 117 0.02 -5.90 -5.27
C PRO A 117 -0.79 -6.07 -6.57
N GLY A 118 -2.08 -5.73 -6.50
CA GLY A 118 -2.97 -5.79 -7.65
C GLY A 118 -2.51 -4.90 -8.81
N MET A 119 -2.72 -5.39 -10.04
CA MET A 119 -2.29 -4.74 -11.29
C MET A 119 -3.46 -4.55 -12.26
N THR A 120 -4.70 -4.55 -11.79
CA THR A 120 -5.87 -4.21 -12.61
C THR A 120 -5.92 -2.70 -12.87
N LYS A 121 -6.73 -2.26 -13.81
CA LYS A 121 -6.88 -0.82 -14.14
C LYS A 121 -7.33 0.05 -12.95
N THR A 122 -8.02 -0.56 -12.00
CA THR A 122 -8.52 0.08 -10.78
C THR A 122 -7.64 -0.17 -9.55
N SER A 123 -6.49 -0.81 -9.71
CA SER A 123 -5.55 -1.04 -8.60
C SER A 123 -4.70 0.20 -8.33
N PHE A 124 -4.23 0.35 -7.09
CA PHE A 124 -3.41 1.49 -6.64
C PHE A 124 -2.15 1.70 -7.48
N ILE A 125 -1.39 0.63 -7.73
CA ILE A 125 -0.11 0.75 -8.45
C ILE A 125 -0.28 1.35 -9.86
N PRO A 126 -1.19 0.87 -10.73
CA PRO A 126 -1.45 1.51 -12.02
C PRO A 126 -1.92 2.95 -11.91
N ALA A 127 -2.79 3.27 -10.93
CA ALA A 127 -3.27 4.64 -10.71
C ALA A 127 -2.13 5.58 -10.31
N GLN A 128 -1.30 5.18 -9.35
CA GLN A 128 -0.13 5.92 -8.89
C GLN A 128 0.91 6.10 -10.02
N ALA A 129 1.19 5.05 -10.78
CA ALA A 129 2.10 5.09 -11.92
C ALA A 129 1.62 6.07 -13.00
N GLN A 130 0.32 6.10 -13.28
CA GLN A 130 -0.27 7.03 -14.23
C GLN A 130 -0.07 8.49 -13.80
N VAL A 131 -0.25 8.80 -12.53
CA VAL A 131 0.02 10.15 -11.97
C VAL A 131 1.50 10.50 -12.06
N CYS A 132 2.40 9.51 -11.90
CA CYS A 132 3.84 9.68 -12.11
C CYS A 132 4.26 9.75 -13.60
N GLY A 133 3.29 9.74 -14.54
CA GLY A 133 3.54 9.85 -15.98
C GLY A 133 3.85 8.53 -16.70
N TYR A 134 3.66 7.39 -16.04
CA TYR A 134 3.83 6.07 -16.66
C TYR A 134 2.50 5.54 -17.20
N SER A 135 2.44 5.20 -18.48
CA SER A 135 1.35 4.39 -19.01
C SER A 135 1.43 2.95 -18.46
N MET A 136 0.32 2.20 -18.52
CA MET A 136 0.31 0.79 -18.13
C MET A 136 1.38 -0.02 -18.89
N LYS A 137 1.58 0.27 -20.18
CA LYS A 137 2.60 -0.40 -21.00
C LYS A 137 4.01 -0.12 -20.46
N GLU A 138 4.32 1.13 -20.14
CA GLU A 138 5.62 1.52 -19.60
C GLU A 138 5.83 0.92 -18.22
N LEU A 139 4.82 0.93 -17.35
CA LEU A 139 4.89 0.28 -16.04
C LEU A 139 5.24 -1.21 -16.20
N ILE A 140 4.51 -1.94 -17.01
CA ILE A 140 4.77 -3.38 -17.27
C ILE A 140 6.18 -3.59 -17.84
N THR A 141 6.62 -2.72 -18.76
CA THR A 141 7.98 -2.80 -19.32
C THR A 141 9.04 -2.60 -18.24
N ILE A 142 8.87 -1.60 -17.36
CA ILE A 142 9.78 -1.37 -16.22
C ILE A 142 9.86 -2.61 -15.33
N LEU A 143 8.71 -3.21 -14.99
CA LEU A 143 8.67 -4.41 -14.14
C LEU A 143 9.36 -5.62 -14.78
N ILE A 144 9.17 -5.83 -16.08
CA ILE A 144 9.85 -6.92 -16.81
C ILE A 144 11.37 -6.67 -16.89
N ASP A 145 11.76 -5.43 -17.16
CA ASP A 145 13.18 -5.09 -17.29
C ASP A 145 13.92 -5.13 -15.95
N SER A 146 13.23 -4.79 -14.84
CA SER A 146 13.82 -4.84 -13.49
C SER A 146 14.32 -6.26 -13.11
N VAL A 147 13.69 -7.32 -13.63
CA VAL A 147 14.14 -8.70 -13.41
C VAL A 147 15.54 -8.94 -13.94
N LYS A 148 15.99 -8.22 -14.97
CA LYS A 148 17.34 -8.33 -15.55
C LYS A 148 18.43 -7.81 -14.61
N TYR A 149 18.09 -6.85 -13.75
CA TYR A 149 19.02 -6.21 -12.79
C TYR A 149 19.00 -6.88 -11.41
N SER A 150 18.13 -7.86 -11.21
CA SER A 150 17.92 -8.55 -9.93
C SER A 150 18.87 -9.75 -9.71
N ARG A 151 20.06 -9.75 -10.32
CA ARG A 151 21.07 -10.82 -10.16
C ARG A 151 22.17 -10.43 -9.20
#